data_96cbeffcd8f278d217e8d0f010923fc2
#
_entry.id   96cbeffcd8f278d217e8d0f010923fc2
#
_cell.length_a   1.000
_cell.length_b   1.000
_cell.length_c   1.000
_cell.angle_alpha   90.00
_cell.angle_beta   90.00
_cell.angle_gamma   90.00
#
_symmetry.space_group_name_H-M   'P 1'
#
loop_
_entity.id
_entity.type
_entity.pdbx_description
1 polymer ?
#
loop_
_entity_poly.entity_id
_entity_poly.type
_entity_poly.pdbx_seq_one_letter_code
_entity_poly.pdbx_strand_id
1 'polypeptide(L)'
;AATVTDLGLAPHVIDQYPAELSGGMQKRVALARAIADKPEILLFDEPTSGLDPITGGVIDRLIIDAVQRLGATTVTISHDMASVRRIADKVAMVHNGVILWCGDVKQMDNSGVAEVHQFVHGLAEGPLTQTAASKQDGQG
;
A
#
# COMPACT_ATOMS: atom_id res chain seq x y z
N ALA A 1 -23.87 0.21 -7.18
CA ALA A 1 -23.03 -0.53 -6.24
C ALA A 1 -21.94 -1.24 -7.04
N ALA A 2 -20.69 -1.16 -6.60
CA ALA A 2 -19.63 -1.98 -7.17
C ALA A 2 -20.00 -3.46 -6.93
N THR A 3 -20.04 -4.24 -7.98
CA THR A 3 -20.29 -5.67 -7.88
C THR A 3 -18.96 -6.43 -7.83
N VAL A 4 -18.96 -7.65 -7.32
CA VAL A 4 -17.74 -8.50 -7.36
C VAL A 4 -17.23 -8.69 -8.79
N THR A 5 -18.13 -8.67 -9.77
CA THR A 5 -17.79 -8.73 -11.20
C THR A 5 -17.03 -7.52 -11.71
N ASP A 6 -17.28 -6.31 -11.18
CA ASP A 6 -16.55 -5.09 -11.55
C ASP A 6 -15.07 -5.15 -11.10
N LEU A 7 -14.77 -6.03 -10.15
CA LEU A 7 -13.43 -6.30 -9.65
C LEU A 7 -12.81 -7.58 -10.25
N GLY A 8 -13.40 -8.09 -11.32
CA GLY A 8 -12.92 -9.28 -12.05
C GLY A 8 -13.06 -10.59 -11.28
N LEU A 9 -14.04 -10.67 -10.38
CA LEU A 9 -14.40 -11.91 -9.69
C LEU A 9 -15.63 -12.57 -10.34
N ALA A 10 -15.63 -13.89 -10.41
CA ALA A 10 -16.78 -14.64 -10.88
C ALA A 10 -17.95 -14.53 -9.88
N PRO A 11 -19.23 -14.50 -10.34
CA PRO A 11 -20.37 -14.30 -9.45
C PRO A 11 -20.48 -15.31 -8.30
N HIS A 12 -20.06 -16.57 -8.51
CA HIS A 12 -20.14 -17.62 -7.49
C HIS A 12 -19.18 -17.39 -6.29
N VAL A 13 -18.24 -16.45 -6.41
CA VAL A 13 -17.32 -16.09 -5.31
C VAL A 13 -18.09 -15.56 -4.09
N ILE A 14 -19.29 -15.02 -4.28
CA ILE A 14 -20.14 -14.52 -3.19
C ILE A 14 -20.52 -15.63 -2.20
N ASP A 15 -20.62 -16.87 -2.68
CA ASP A 15 -21.05 -18.02 -1.90
C ASP A 15 -19.86 -18.78 -1.26
N GLN A 16 -18.61 -18.35 -1.51
CA GLN A 16 -17.40 -18.99 -1.02
C GLN A 16 -16.96 -18.42 0.33
N TYR A 17 -16.41 -19.28 1.17
CA TYR A 17 -15.74 -18.84 2.40
C TYR A 17 -14.37 -18.20 2.11
N PRO A 18 -13.90 -17.25 2.92
CA PRO A 18 -12.60 -16.62 2.72
C PRO A 18 -11.43 -17.59 2.58
N ALA A 19 -11.47 -18.74 3.28
CA ALA A 19 -10.44 -19.77 3.21
C ALA A 19 -10.35 -20.49 1.84
N GLU A 20 -11.41 -20.41 1.03
CA GLU A 20 -11.48 -21.01 -0.31
C GLU A 20 -10.96 -20.07 -1.40
N LEU A 21 -10.69 -18.80 -1.03
CA LEU A 21 -10.25 -17.76 -1.96
C LEU A 21 -8.71 -17.66 -1.98
N SER A 22 -8.15 -17.46 -3.17
CA SER A 22 -6.75 -17.08 -3.29
C SER A 22 -6.48 -15.70 -2.63
N GLY A 23 -5.23 -15.42 -2.27
CA GLY A 23 -4.86 -14.13 -1.67
C GLY A 23 -5.32 -12.91 -2.50
N GLY A 24 -5.14 -12.96 -3.82
CA GLY A 24 -5.62 -11.91 -4.73
C GLY A 24 -7.15 -11.79 -4.75
N MET A 25 -7.88 -12.91 -4.69
CA MET A 25 -9.36 -12.89 -4.60
C MET A 25 -9.82 -12.28 -3.27
N GLN A 26 -9.18 -12.65 -2.15
CA GLN A 26 -9.48 -12.06 -0.84
C GLN A 26 -9.31 -10.54 -0.84
N LYS A 27 -8.20 -10.02 -1.43
CA LYS A 27 -7.96 -8.58 -1.54
C LYS A 27 -9.03 -7.88 -2.40
N ARG A 28 -9.47 -8.50 -3.51
CA ARG A 28 -10.56 -7.96 -4.35
C ARG A 28 -11.91 -7.94 -3.62
N VAL A 29 -12.24 -8.99 -2.86
CA VAL A 29 -13.46 -9.02 -2.03
C VAL A 29 -13.39 -7.95 -0.93
N ALA A 30 -12.24 -7.77 -0.29
CA ALA A 30 -12.04 -6.72 0.71
C ALA A 30 -12.23 -5.31 0.09
N LEU A 31 -11.70 -5.08 -1.11
CA LEU A 31 -11.90 -3.83 -1.85
C LEU A 31 -13.39 -3.62 -2.19
N ALA A 32 -14.08 -4.68 -2.70
CA ALA A 32 -15.52 -4.61 -3.00
C ALA A 32 -16.32 -4.15 -1.78
N ARG A 33 -16.01 -4.73 -0.61
CA ARG A 33 -16.65 -4.38 0.65
C ARG A 33 -16.35 -2.94 1.07
N ALA A 34 -15.10 -2.49 0.92
CA ALA A 34 -14.69 -1.15 1.30
C ALA A 34 -15.39 -0.04 0.49
N ILE A 35 -15.68 -0.32 -0.80
CA ILE A 35 -16.29 0.68 -1.70
C ILE A 35 -17.82 0.56 -1.83
N ALA A 36 -18.44 -0.43 -1.19
CA ALA A 36 -19.87 -0.73 -1.34
C ALA A 36 -20.76 0.47 -0.96
N ASP A 37 -20.42 1.16 0.13
CA ASP A 37 -21.16 2.31 0.66
C ASP A 37 -20.74 3.66 0.04
N LYS A 38 -19.91 3.61 -1.02
CA LYS A 38 -19.39 4.80 -1.72
C LYS A 38 -18.77 5.84 -0.77
N PRO A 39 -17.77 5.47 0.04
CA PRO A 39 -17.17 6.36 1.01
C PRO A 39 -16.40 7.50 0.31
N GLU A 40 -16.33 8.65 0.99
CA GLU A 40 -15.50 9.78 0.55
C GLU A 40 -14.01 9.58 0.88
N ILE A 41 -13.73 8.75 1.90
CA ILE A 41 -12.35 8.45 2.35
C ILE A 41 -12.18 6.94 2.44
N LEU A 42 -11.09 6.43 1.87
CA LEU A 42 -10.68 5.03 1.92
C LEU A 42 -9.32 4.91 2.61
N LEU A 43 -9.23 3.98 3.56
CA LEU A 43 -7.98 3.65 4.25
C LEU A 43 -7.56 2.24 3.85
N PHE A 44 -6.33 2.11 3.33
CA PHE A 44 -5.74 0.83 2.97
C PHE A 44 -4.50 0.56 3.81
N ASP A 45 -4.45 -0.62 4.41
CA ASP A 45 -3.29 -1.10 5.15
C ASP A 45 -2.70 -2.30 4.40
N GLU A 46 -1.52 -2.10 3.81
CA GLU A 46 -0.77 -3.11 3.06
C GLU A 46 -1.64 -3.88 2.04
N PRO A 47 -2.32 -3.20 1.09
CA PRO A 47 -3.30 -3.84 0.22
C PRO A 47 -2.71 -4.93 -0.69
N THR A 48 -1.43 -4.86 -1.02
CA THR A 48 -0.72 -5.82 -1.90
C THR A 48 0.16 -6.81 -1.15
N SER A 49 0.21 -6.73 0.19
CA SER A 49 1.08 -7.63 0.98
C SER A 49 0.74 -9.09 0.77
N GLY A 50 1.78 -9.93 0.67
CA GLY A 50 1.65 -11.37 0.46
C GLY A 50 1.27 -11.79 -0.97
N LEU A 51 1.24 -10.86 -1.91
CA LEU A 51 1.00 -11.13 -3.32
C LEU A 51 2.30 -11.07 -4.13
N ASP A 52 2.33 -11.83 -5.23
CA ASP A 52 3.38 -11.68 -6.23
C ASP A 52 3.28 -10.31 -6.94
N PRO A 53 4.36 -9.80 -7.57
CA PRO A 53 4.38 -8.47 -8.18
C PRO A 53 3.32 -8.25 -9.28
N ILE A 54 2.94 -9.30 -10.01
CA ILE A 54 1.94 -9.21 -11.08
C ILE A 54 0.56 -9.05 -10.47
N THR A 55 0.22 -9.92 -9.54
CA THR A 55 -1.07 -9.86 -8.81
C THR A 55 -1.19 -8.57 -8.01
N GLY A 56 -0.12 -8.12 -7.34
CA GLY A 56 -0.07 -6.83 -6.65
C GLY A 56 -0.38 -5.66 -7.59
N GLY A 57 0.23 -5.64 -8.79
CA GLY A 57 -0.05 -4.62 -9.80
C GLY A 57 -1.50 -4.61 -10.30
N VAL A 58 -2.17 -5.76 -10.31
CA VAL A 58 -3.61 -5.84 -10.62
C VAL A 58 -4.45 -5.21 -9.51
N ILE A 59 -4.11 -5.49 -8.23
CA ILE A 59 -4.81 -4.89 -7.09
C ILE A 59 -4.62 -3.36 -7.08
N ASP A 60 -3.42 -2.86 -7.30
CA ASP A 60 -3.15 -1.42 -7.41
C ASP A 60 -4.03 -0.75 -8.46
N ARG A 61 -4.16 -1.36 -9.64
CA ARG A 61 -5.01 -0.84 -10.71
C ARG A 61 -6.48 -0.80 -10.33
N LEU A 62 -6.97 -1.86 -9.67
CA LEU A 62 -8.35 -1.90 -9.18
C LEU A 62 -8.61 -0.83 -8.12
N ILE A 63 -7.64 -0.53 -7.25
CA ILE A 63 -7.72 0.56 -6.28
C ILE A 63 -7.82 1.90 -7.01
N ILE A 64 -6.92 2.18 -7.96
CA ILE A 64 -6.93 3.42 -8.76
C ILE A 64 -8.28 3.61 -9.45
N ASP A 65 -8.77 2.59 -10.15
CA ASP A 65 -10.04 2.64 -10.88
C ASP A 65 -11.23 2.88 -9.93
N ALA A 66 -11.23 2.25 -8.76
CA ALA A 66 -12.29 2.43 -7.78
C ALA A 66 -12.28 3.85 -7.19
N VAL A 67 -11.11 4.36 -6.81
CA VAL A 67 -10.93 5.70 -6.25
C VAL A 67 -11.35 6.76 -7.26
N GLN A 68 -10.93 6.64 -8.52
CA GLN A 68 -11.31 7.58 -9.57
C GLN A 68 -12.81 7.58 -9.84
N ARG A 69 -13.45 6.40 -9.89
CA ARG A 69 -14.91 6.27 -10.08
C ARG A 69 -15.72 6.86 -8.93
N LEU A 70 -15.21 6.75 -7.71
CA LEU A 70 -15.89 7.27 -6.52
C LEU A 70 -15.61 8.76 -6.29
N GLY A 71 -14.52 9.29 -6.85
CA GLY A 71 -14.01 10.62 -6.46
C GLY A 71 -13.52 10.66 -5.01
N ALA A 72 -13.11 9.51 -4.46
CA ALA A 72 -12.72 9.38 -3.07
C ALA A 72 -11.27 9.83 -2.83
N THR A 73 -10.98 10.24 -1.61
CA THR A 73 -9.61 10.44 -1.13
C THR A 73 -9.11 9.18 -0.44
N THR A 74 -7.83 8.84 -0.65
CA THR A 74 -7.26 7.63 -0.05
C THR A 74 -6.03 7.92 0.79
N VAL A 75 -5.87 7.14 1.87
CA VAL A 75 -4.60 7.01 2.59
C VAL A 75 -4.23 5.53 2.56
N THR A 76 -3.03 5.25 2.05
CA THR A 76 -2.52 3.88 1.93
C THR A 76 -1.21 3.75 2.70
N ILE A 77 -1.12 2.73 3.56
CA ILE A 77 0.13 2.33 4.19
C ILE A 77 0.71 1.19 3.35
N SER A 78 1.97 1.32 2.95
CA SER A 78 2.69 0.27 2.22
C SER A 78 4.20 0.44 2.37
N HIS A 79 4.91 -0.68 2.32
CA HIS A 79 6.37 -0.74 2.17
C HIS A 79 6.80 -1.17 0.76
N ASP A 80 5.86 -1.49 -0.13
CA ASP A 80 6.15 -1.81 -1.53
C ASP A 80 6.29 -0.53 -2.36
N MET A 81 7.52 -0.14 -2.64
CA MET A 81 7.82 1.08 -3.41
C MET A 81 7.30 1.03 -4.84
N ALA A 82 7.15 -0.15 -5.43
CA ALA A 82 6.55 -0.28 -6.76
C ALA A 82 5.05 0.04 -6.72
N SER A 83 4.33 -0.42 -5.69
CA SER A 83 2.94 -0.07 -5.45
C SER A 83 2.79 1.44 -5.15
N VAL A 84 3.61 1.98 -4.22
CA VAL A 84 3.59 3.41 -3.87
C VAL A 84 3.73 4.29 -5.12
N ARG A 85 4.68 3.99 -6.01
CA ARG A 85 4.88 4.75 -7.25
C ARG A 85 3.71 4.68 -8.22
N ARG A 86 2.91 3.62 -8.16
CA ARG A 86 1.73 3.45 -9.02
C ARG A 86 0.51 4.19 -8.51
N ILE A 87 0.28 4.16 -7.19
CA ILE A 87 -1.00 4.61 -6.61
C ILE A 87 -0.96 5.98 -5.95
N ALA A 88 0.21 6.46 -5.52
CA ALA A 88 0.30 7.66 -4.71
C ALA A 88 0.52 8.93 -5.54
N ASP A 89 -0.18 10.01 -5.16
CA ASP A 89 0.14 11.37 -5.57
C ASP A 89 1.17 11.99 -4.62
N LYS A 90 0.96 11.79 -3.31
CA LYS A 90 1.84 12.28 -2.24
C LYS A 90 2.27 11.11 -1.35
N VAL A 91 3.47 11.22 -0.81
CA VAL A 91 4.05 10.22 0.09
C VAL A 91 4.52 10.91 1.36
N ALA A 92 4.26 10.27 2.49
CA ALA A 92 4.86 10.65 3.77
C ALA A 92 5.64 9.44 4.33
N MET A 93 6.89 9.62 4.69
CA MET A 93 7.68 8.60 5.36
C MET A 93 7.62 8.81 6.87
N VAL A 94 7.13 7.80 7.58
CA VAL A 94 7.06 7.78 9.05
C VAL A 94 8.20 6.92 9.60
N HIS A 95 8.94 7.45 10.57
CA HIS A 95 9.97 6.72 11.29
C HIS A 95 10.04 7.19 12.75
N ASN A 96 10.12 6.25 13.70
CA ASN A 96 10.17 6.55 15.13
C ASN A 96 9.06 7.51 15.62
N GLY A 97 7.84 7.39 15.07
CA GLY A 97 6.67 8.18 15.46
C GLY A 97 6.63 9.60 14.89
N VAL A 98 7.54 9.96 13.98
CA VAL A 98 7.56 11.27 13.32
C VAL A 98 7.53 11.12 11.79
N ILE A 99 7.01 12.14 11.11
CA ILE A 99 7.10 12.24 9.66
C ILE A 99 8.47 12.82 9.31
N LEU A 100 9.37 12.01 8.75
CA LEU A 100 10.68 12.45 8.31
C LEU A 100 10.64 13.28 7.03
N TRP A 101 9.70 12.95 6.14
CA TRP A 101 9.55 13.60 4.86
C TRP A 101 8.11 13.47 4.37
N CYS A 102 7.63 14.49 3.67
CA CYS A 102 6.35 14.47 2.98
C CYS A 102 6.46 15.29 1.69
N GLY A 103 6.02 14.74 0.58
CA GLY A 103 6.09 15.42 -0.71
C GLY A 103 5.38 14.67 -1.83
N ASP A 104 5.50 15.18 -3.05
CA ASP A 104 5.01 14.52 -4.25
C ASP A 104 5.79 13.22 -4.50
N VAL A 105 5.12 12.17 -4.96
CA VAL A 105 5.75 10.88 -5.23
C VAL A 105 6.92 11.00 -6.21
N LYS A 106 6.88 11.93 -7.16
CA LYS A 106 7.94 12.18 -8.14
C LYS A 106 9.21 12.77 -7.52
N GLN A 107 9.10 13.39 -6.34
CA GLN A 107 10.21 13.98 -5.61
C GLN A 107 10.86 13.01 -4.61
N MET A 108 10.27 11.83 -4.41
CA MET A 108 10.69 10.86 -3.41
C MET A 108 12.16 10.43 -3.58
N ASP A 109 12.60 10.18 -4.82
CA ASP A 109 13.99 9.80 -5.11
C ASP A 109 15.00 10.92 -4.83
N ASN A 110 14.55 12.17 -4.89
CA ASN A 110 15.35 13.38 -4.68
C ASN A 110 14.87 14.16 -3.43
N SER A 111 14.42 13.43 -2.42
CA SER A 111 13.91 14.02 -1.17
C SER A 111 14.93 14.84 -0.39
N GLY A 112 16.24 14.59 -0.60
CA GLY A 112 17.32 15.16 0.19
C GLY A 112 17.47 14.57 1.60
N VAL A 113 16.65 13.56 1.96
CA VAL A 113 16.66 12.88 3.26
C VAL A 113 17.30 11.50 3.12
N ALA A 114 18.38 11.25 3.86
CA ALA A 114 19.17 10.02 3.72
C ALA A 114 18.38 8.75 4.07
N GLU A 115 17.52 8.82 5.08
CA GLU A 115 16.63 7.71 5.48
C GLU A 115 15.61 7.37 4.38
N VAL A 116 15.04 8.38 3.74
CA VAL A 116 14.12 8.19 2.61
C VAL A 116 14.87 7.54 1.45
N HIS A 117 16.05 8.03 1.11
CA HIS A 117 16.90 7.47 0.06
C HIS A 117 17.22 5.99 0.34
N GLN A 118 17.66 5.68 1.57
CA GLN A 118 17.94 4.30 1.97
C GLN A 118 16.73 3.40 1.80
N PHE A 119 15.57 3.82 2.29
CA PHE A 119 14.34 3.02 2.25
C PHE A 119 13.84 2.79 0.82
N VAL A 120 13.77 3.87 0.03
CA VAL A 120 13.25 3.84 -1.34
C VAL A 120 14.09 2.95 -2.26
N HIS A 121 15.41 2.89 -2.04
CA HIS A 121 16.33 2.10 -2.85
C HIS A 121 16.67 0.74 -2.24
N GLY A 122 16.12 0.41 -1.06
CA GLY A 122 16.35 -0.87 -0.40
C GLY A 122 17.82 -1.10 -0.02
N LEU A 123 18.53 -0.04 0.38
CA LEU A 123 19.96 -0.13 0.71
C LEU A 123 20.15 -0.79 2.08
N ALA A 124 21.02 -1.81 2.14
CA ALA A 124 21.32 -2.51 3.38
C ALA A 124 22.03 -1.64 4.41
N GLU A 125 22.84 -0.69 3.94
CA GLU A 125 23.61 0.22 4.79
C GLU A 125 23.05 1.64 4.71
N GLY A 126 22.94 2.30 5.87
CA GLY A 126 22.48 3.69 5.97
C GLY A 126 21.95 4.05 7.34
N PRO A 127 21.41 5.26 7.53
CA PRO A 127 21.00 5.77 8.84
C PRO A 127 19.94 4.91 9.53
N LEU A 128 19.03 4.27 8.78
CA LEU A 128 18.00 3.41 9.36
C LEU A 128 18.57 2.13 10.01
N THR A 129 19.67 1.60 9.48
CA THR A 129 20.32 0.40 10.02
C THR A 129 21.30 0.72 11.14
N GLN A 130 21.98 1.87 11.12
CA GLN A 130 22.90 2.31 12.16
C GLN A 130 22.17 2.63 13.47
N THR A 131 20.97 3.19 13.42
CA THR A 131 20.14 3.46 14.59
C THR A 131 19.69 2.17 15.30
N ALA A 132 19.56 1.05 14.58
CA ALA A 132 19.22 -0.25 15.17
C ALA A 132 20.40 -0.88 15.93
N ALA A 133 21.63 -0.72 15.43
CA ALA A 133 22.83 -1.24 16.08
C ALA A 133 23.15 -0.52 17.41
N SER A 134 22.97 0.80 17.49
CA SER A 134 23.23 1.58 18.70
C SER A 134 22.25 1.31 19.85
N LYS A 135 21.11 0.66 19.62
CA LYS A 135 20.15 0.25 20.67
C LYS A 135 20.47 -1.09 21.30
N GLN A 136 21.31 -1.94 20.67
CA GLN A 136 21.70 -3.24 21.22
C GLN A 136 22.90 -3.14 22.17
N ASP A 137 23.76 -2.12 22.06
CA ASP A 137 24.95 -1.96 22.89
C ASP A 137 24.69 -1.21 24.21
N GLY A 138 23.43 -0.82 24.49
CA GLY A 138 23.05 -0.07 25.70
C GLY A 138 22.47 -0.88 26.85
N GLN A 139 22.47 -2.24 26.78
CA GLN A 139 22.05 -3.12 27.88
C GLN A 139 23.17 -4.12 28.19
N GLY A 140 24.22 -3.64 28.82
CA GLY A 140 25.27 -4.41 29.47
C GLY A 140 25.46 -3.92 30.88
#